data_2c0426085940a73130dea28436d6b337
#
_entry.id   2c0426085940a73130dea28436d6b337
#
_cell.length_a   1.000
_cell.length_b   1.000
_cell.length_c   1.000
_cell.angle_alpha   90.00
_cell.angle_beta   90.00
_cell.angle_gamma   90.00
#
_symmetry.space_group_name_H-M   'P 1'
#
loop_
_entity.id
_entity.type
_entity.pdbx_description
1 polymer ?
#
loop_
_entity_poly.entity_id
_entity_poly.type
_entity_poly.pdbx_seq_one_letter_code
_entity_poly.pdbx_strand_id
1 'polypeptide(L)'
;DPYGLGDSDLHFRVLDIPNFGNAVTSYYYNTIGGYSAVKMQRYQDLIDRYISSEIRQVFKATENAATVQEVAAALPELKVVSMLNGRYIILDGNISPVLNPNAYGNCWFVDSYIPAATPDEEIALLAHTDLRNTAVIGDDFAWAQDAIRHFENSSDCHFELVEKSPTIALTHYAPNELRYSFSTDTERAAIFSEIYYPKGWKAWIEPEGAYGEVRNGHYHPSGEGRPIELFRADWMLRGAMIPSGEGQLIMRFEPDSYQLGENISRASSIALILLLLGSAAGMILTGRREGKNA
;
A
#
# COMPACT_ATOMS: atom_id res chain seq x y z
N ASP A 1 6.65 12.76 18.40
CA ASP A 1 5.78 11.65 18.70
C ASP A 1 4.98 11.94 19.97
N PRO A 2 3.71 12.45 19.83
CA PRO A 2 2.93 12.90 20.98
C PRO A 2 2.44 11.75 21.88
N TYR A 3 2.45 10.51 21.38
CA TYR A 3 1.93 9.36 22.10
C TYR A 3 3.02 8.33 22.47
N GLY A 4 4.26 8.53 22.05
CA GLY A 4 5.37 7.63 22.37
C GLY A 4 5.20 6.21 21.83
N LEU A 5 4.56 6.05 20.66
CA LEU A 5 4.36 4.75 20.01
C LEU A 5 5.68 4.21 19.45
N GLY A 6 6.62 3.88 20.33
CA GLY A 6 7.90 3.29 19.98
C GLY A 6 7.76 1.86 19.47
N ASP A 7 7.01 1.64 18.40
CA ASP A 7 6.84 0.32 17.80
C ASP A 7 8.02 0.01 16.87
N SER A 8 8.53 -1.20 16.96
CA SER A 8 9.60 -1.71 16.08
C SER A 8 9.10 -2.09 14.68
N ASP A 9 7.80 -2.11 14.47
CA ASP A 9 7.23 -2.38 13.15
C ASP A 9 7.56 -1.25 12.18
N LEU A 10 7.95 -1.63 10.98
CA LEU A 10 8.35 -0.70 9.94
C LEU A 10 7.21 0.20 9.47
N HIS A 11 5.98 -0.29 9.55
CA HIS A 11 4.82 0.41 9.02
C HIS A 11 3.51 -0.11 9.65
N PHE A 12 2.79 0.75 10.34
CA PHE A 12 1.45 0.51 10.87
C PHE A 12 0.58 1.76 10.69
N ARG A 13 -0.73 1.62 10.86
CA ARG A 13 -1.66 2.75 10.86
C ARG A 13 -2.30 2.95 12.22
N VAL A 14 -2.67 4.20 12.46
CA VAL A 14 -3.35 4.62 13.68
C VAL A 14 -4.77 5.05 13.34
N LEU A 15 -5.75 4.57 14.09
CA LEU A 15 -7.11 5.08 14.10
C LEU A 15 -7.21 6.15 15.20
N ASP A 16 -7.05 7.41 14.86
CA ASP A 16 -7.24 8.53 15.77
C ASP A 16 -8.68 9.03 15.66
N ILE A 17 -9.52 8.61 16.61
CA ILE A 17 -10.95 8.90 16.56
C ILE A 17 -11.24 10.38 16.77
N PRO A 18 -10.68 11.08 17.78
CA PRO A 18 -10.85 12.52 17.94
C PRO A 18 -10.44 13.35 16.73
N ASN A 19 -9.39 12.93 16.04
CA ASN A 19 -8.83 13.67 14.90
C ASN A 19 -9.12 13.01 13.55
N PHE A 20 -10.12 12.11 13.47
CA PHE A 20 -10.38 11.30 12.28
C PHE A 20 -10.57 12.12 11.00
N GLY A 21 -11.17 13.31 11.09
CA GLY A 21 -11.47 14.17 9.95
C GLY A 21 -10.41 15.24 9.64
N ASN A 22 -9.29 15.29 10.38
CA ASN A 22 -8.26 16.32 10.20
C ASN A 22 -6.86 15.73 9.96
N ALA A 23 -5.88 16.58 9.63
CA ALA A 23 -4.54 16.17 9.24
C ALA A 23 -3.54 16.07 10.42
N VAL A 24 -3.93 16.30 11.66
CA VAL A 24 -3.00 16.41 12.80
C VAL A 24 -2.21 15.12 12.99
N THR A 25 -2.89 13.99 13.01
CA THR A 25 -2.28 12.69 13.25
C THR A 25 -1.28 12.30 12.15
N SER A 26 -1.53 12.71 10.91
CA SER A 26 -0.67 12.39 9.76
C SER A 26 0.71 13.04 9.79
N TYR A 27 0.94 14.03 10.66
CA TYR A 27 2.28 14.59 10.89
C TYR A 27 3.20 13.64 11.66
N TYR A 28 2.64 12.69 12.39
CA TYR A 28 3.40 11.81 13.29
C TYR A 28 3.31 10.35 12.89
N TYR A 29 2.17 9.92 12.33
CA TYR A 29 1.87 8.52 12.04
C TYR A 29 1.15 8.38 10.71
N ASN A 30 1.24 7.19 10.12
CA ASN A 30 0.29 6.80 9.09
C ASN A 30 -1.09 6.64 9.74
N THR A 31 -2.10 7.32 9.22
CA THR A 31 -3.45 7.33 9.80
C THR A 31 -4.48 6.72 8.87
N ILE A 32 -5.49 6.07 9.46
CA ILE A 32 -6.69 5.61 8.73
C ILE A 32 -7.61 6.78 8.41
N GLY A 33 -7.65 7.80 9.27
CA GLY A 33 -8.37 9.04 9.04
C GLY A 33 -7.58 10.05 8.21
N GLY A 34 -7.85 11.31 8.44
CA GLY A 34 -7.15 12.44 7.84
C GLY A 34 -7.95 13.19 6.78
N TYR A 35 -7.55 14.42 6.54
CA TYR A 35 -8.12 15.26 5.51
C TYR A 35 -7.29 15.17 4.23
N SER A 36 -7.95 14.89 3.11
CA SER A 36 -7.39 15.01 1.78
C SER A 36 -8.45 15.57 0.82
N ALA A 37 -8.10 16.64 0.11
CA ALA A 37 -8.96 17.20 -0.94
C ALA A 37 -9.10 16.26 -2.15
N VAL A 38 -8.21 15.28 -2.30
CA VAL A 38 -8.14 14.31 -3.41
C VAL A 38 -8.23 12.89 -2.86
N LYS A 39 -9.24 12.66 -1.99
CA LYS A 39 -9.48 11.32 -1.45
C LYS A 39 -10.06 10.40 -2.54
N MET A 40 -9.56 9.18 -2.62
CA MET A 40 -10.12 8.17 -3.54
C MET A 40 -11.57 7.84 -3.13
N GLN A 41 -12.48 7.76 -4.10
CA GLN A 41 -13.89 7.45 -3.82
C GLN A 41 -14.05 6.11 -3.08
N ARG A 42 -13.32 5.06 -3.50
CA ARG A 42 -13.33 3.77 -2.81
C ARG A 42 -12.95 3.85 -1.33
N TYR A 43 -12.03 4.77 -0.97
CA TYR A 43 -11.68 4.99 0.44
C TYR A 43 -12.82 5.69 1.19
N GLN A 44 -13.49 6.65 0.56
CA GLN A 44 -14.66 7.30 1.15
C GLN A 44 -15.80 6.31 1.37
N ASP A 45 -16.07 5.44 0.39
CA ASP A 45 -17.10 4.40 0.52
C ASP A 45 -16.79 3.45 1.71
N LEU A 46 -15.51 3.11 1.91
CA LEU A 46 -15.08 2.29 3.05
C LEU A 46 -15.30 3.01 4.38
N ILE A 47 -15.04 4.32 4.45
CA ILE A 47 -15.33 5.15 5.62
C ILE A 47 -16.82 5.14 5.91
N ASP A 48 -17.64 5.40 4.91
CA ASP A 48 -19.09 5.59 5.07
C ASP A 48 -19.79 4.27 5.44
N ARG A 49 -19.42 3.17 4.80
CA ARG A 49 -20.08 1.88 5.00
C ARG A 49 -19.55 1.11 6.23
N TYR A 50 -18.26 1.23 6.57
CA TYR A 50 -17.62 0.37 7.58
C TYR A 50 -16.92 1.15 8.69
N ILE A 51 -15.92 1.98 8.38
CA ILE A 51 -15.06 2.57 9.41
C ILE A 51 -15.87 3.44 10.37
N SER A 52 -16.82 4.23 9.87
CA SER A 52 -17.73 5.03 10.72
C SER A 52 -18.59 4.16 11.65
N SER A 53 -18.95 2.95 11.21
CA SER A 53 -19.70 1.99 12.02
C SER A 53 -18.79 1.35 13.08
N GLU A 54 -17.58 0.96 12.71
CA GLU A 54 -16.59 0.40 13.62
C GLU A 54 -16.20 1.41 14.71
N ILE A 55 -16.03 2.69 14.36
CA ILE A 55 -15.83 3.76 15.36
C ILE A 55 -17.00 3.83 16.37
N ARG A 56 -18.25 3.75 15.91
CA ARG A 56 -19.41 3.74 16.80
C ARG A 56 -19.44 2.49 17.71
N GLN A 57 -19.02 1.33 17.19
CA GLN A 57 -18.91 0.10 17.98
C GLN A 57 -17.84 0.24 19.07
N VAL A 58 -16.69 0.85 18.78
CA VAL A 58 -15.66 1.16 19.78
C VAL A 58 -16.24 2.01 20.89
N PHE A 59 -16.89 3.13 20.60
CA PHE A 59 -17.50 4.00 21.63
C PHE A 59 -18.50 3.24 22.50
N LYS A 60 -19.39 2.47 21.88
CA LYS A 60 -20.40 1.70 22.61
C LYS A 60 -19.77 0.63 23.50
N ALA A 61 -18.75 -0.07 23.01
CA ALA A 61 -18.11 -1.14 23.76
C ALA A 61 -17.27 -0.61 24.95
N THR A 62 -16.73 0.59 24.83
CA THR A 62 -15.83 1.19 25.82
C THR A 62 -16.53 2.20 26.74
N GLU A 63 -17.83 2.42 26.59
CA GLU A 63 -18.62 3.43 27.33
C GLU A 63 -18.48 3.34 28.86
N ASN A 64 -18.39 2.13 29.39
CA ASN A 64 -18.28 1.89 30.83
C ASN A 64 -16.85 1.53 31.30
N ALA A 65 -15.85 1.58 30.41
CA ALA A 65 -14.48 1.26 30.76
C ALA A 65 -13.83 2.46 31.48
N ALA A 66 -13.28 2.22 32.66
CA ALA A 66 -12.63 3.26 33.44
C ALA A 66 -11.11 3.25 33.34
N THR A 67 -10.52 2.18 32.80
CA THR A 67 -9.07 2.00 32.66
C THR A 67 -8.70 1.61 31.24
N VAL A 68 -7.44 1.87 30.83
CA VAL A 68 -6.92 1.47 29.52
C VAL A 68 -7.00 -0.05 29.32
N GLN A 69 -6.80 -0.83 30.37
CA GLN A 69 -6.91 -2.29 30.33
C GLN A 69 -8.35 -2.75 30.06
N GLU A 70 -9.33 -2.10 30.70
CA GLU A 70 -10.75 -2.38 30.45
C GLU A 70 -11.15 -1.98 29.04
N VAL A 71 -10.67 -0.84 28.53
CA VAL A 71 -10.85 -0.43 27.14
C VAL A 71 -10.27 -1.46 26.18
N ALA A 72 -9.05 -1.91 26.42
CA ALA A 72 -8.39 -2.91 25.56
C ALA A 72 -9.15 -4.25 25.54
N ALA A 73 -9.66 -4.67 26.70
CA ALA A 73 -10.44 -5.91 26.84
C ALA A 73 -11.85 -5.81 26.21
N ALA A 74 -12.41 -4.60 26.13
CA ALA A 74 -13.74 -4.35 25.56
C ALA A 74 -13.72 -4.05 24.05
N LEU A 75 -12.55 -3.91 23.43
CA LEU A 75 -12.47 -3.59 22.01
C LEU A 75 -13.20 -4.64 21.16
N PRO A 76 -14.14 -4.23 20.30
CA PRO A 76 -14.79 -5.15 19.38
C PRO A 76 -13.82 -5.58 18.27
N GLU A 77 -14.18 -6.60 17.54
CA GLU A 77 -13.51 -6.92 16.28
C GLU A 77 -13.76 -5.80 15.26
N LEU A 78 -12.69 -5.16 14.81
CA LEU A 78 -12.72 -4.06 13.85
C LEU A 78 -12.16 -4.59 12.52
N LYS A 79 -13.00 -5.24 11.74
CA LYS A 79 -12.58 -5.99 10.54
C LYS A 79 -11.86 -5.10 9.52
N VAL A 80 -12.47 -3.96 9.16
CA VAL A 80 -11.94 -3.05 8.13
C VAL A 80 -10.75 -2.26 8.66
N VAL A 81 -10.78 -1.80 9.90
CA VAL A 81 -9.63 -1.17 10.54
C VAL A 81 -8.47 -2.16 10.64
N SER A 82 -8.73 -3.44 10.92
CA SER A 82 -7.70 -4.49 11.04
C SER A 82 -7.06 -4.83 9.70
N MET A 83 -7.83 -4.95 8.62
CA MET A 83 -7.27 -5.18 7.27
C MET A 83 -6.44 -4.01 6.76
N LEU A 84 -6.73 -2.79 7.21
CA LEU A 84 -5.93 -1.60 6.93
C LEU A 84 -4.69 -1.48 7.83
N ASN A 85 -4.38 -2.51 8.62
CA ASN A 85 -3.30 -2.51 9.62
C ASN A 85 -3.45 -1.38 10.66
N GLY A 86 -4.69 -1.12 11.09
CA GLY A 86 -5.00 -0.20 12.19
C GLY A 86 -4.56 -0.80 13.52
N ARG A 87 -3.29 -0.62 13.86
CA ARG A 87 -2.64 -1.27 15.00
C ARG A 87 -2.91 -0.56 16.31
N TYR A 88 -3.02 0.75 16.30
CA TYR A 88 -3.32 1.55 17.48
C TYR A 88 -4.59 2.37 17.30
N ILE A 89 -5.37 2.46 18.37
CA ILE A 89 -6.60 3.23 18.43
C ILE A 89 -6.44 4.32 19.49
N ILE A 90 -6.60 5.57 19.09
CA ILE A 90 -6.62 6.73 19.97
C ILE A 90 -8.08 7.10 20.19
N LEU A 91 -8.56 6.91 21.44
CA LEU A 91 -9.92 7.21 21.85
C LEU A 91 -10.06 8.64 22.37
N ASP A 92 -9.07 9.09 23.11
CA ASP A 92 -8.98 10.40 23.72
C ASP A 92 -7.50 10.80 23.81
N GLY A 93 -7.20 12.08 23.61
CA GLY A 93 -5.83 12.61 23.72
C GLY A 93 -5.21 12.54 25.11
N ASN A 94 -6.01 12.24 26.14
CA ASN A 94 -5.56 12.17 27.55
C ASN A 94 -5.25 10.73 28.01
N ILE A 95 -5.56 9.73 27.20
CA ILE A 95 -5.28 8.33 27.51
C ILE A 95 -4.33 7.72 26.49
N SER A 96 -3.53 6.76 26.95
CA SER A 96 -2.60 6.05 26.05
C SER A 96 -3.36 5.34 24.93
N PRO A 97 -2.84 5.36 23.69
CA PRO A 97 -3.40 4.59 22.59
C PRO A 97 -3.54 3.11 22.95
N VAL A 98 -4.62 2.51 22.49
CA VAL A 98 -4.94 1.10 22.75
C VAL A 98 -4.48 0.26 21.57
N LEU A 99 -3.79 -0.84 21.85
CA LEU A 99 -3.39 -1.80 20.82
C LEU A 99 -4.62 -2.56 20.29
N ASN A 100 -4.75 -2.64 18.96
CA ASN A 100 -5.69 -3.55 18.30
C ASN A 100 -4.99 -4.90 18.08
N PRO A 101 -5.32 -5.95 18.86
CA PRO A 101 -4.67 -7.24 18.73
C PRO A 101 -5.06 -7.98 17.44
N ASN A 102 -6.12 -7.53 16.77
CA ASN A 102 -6.66 -8.15 15.55
C ASN A 102 -6.14 -7.50 14.27
N ALA A 103 -5.24 -6.50 14.33
CA ALA A 103 -4.63 -5.94 13.14
C ALA A 103 -3.93 -7.02 12.30
N TYR A 104 -4.18 -7.03 10.97
CA TYR A 104 -3.67 -8.10 10.10
C TYR A 104 -2.18 -8.00 9.80
N GLY A 105 -1.56 -6.87 10.11
CA GLY A 105 -0.18 -6.57 9.78
C GLY A 105 -0.03 -5.95 8.39
N ASN A 106 1.19 -5.94 7.89
CA ASN A 106 1.52 -5.31 6.60
C ASN A 106 1.13 -6.17 5.39
N CYS A 107 1.11 -7.49 5.59
CA CYS A 107 0.80 -8.47 4.54
C CYS A 107 0.44 -9.82 5.16
N TRP A 108 -0.34 -10.61 4.42
CA TRP A 108 -0.70 -11.97 4.80
C TRP A 108 -1.03 -12.79 3.55
N PHE A 109 -0.89 -14.10 3.64
CA PHE A 109 -1.39 -15.04 2.62
C PHE A 109 -2.88 -15.32 2.84
N VAL A 110 -3.60 -15.55 1.75
CA VAL A 110 -4.98 -16.04 1.76
C VAL A 110 -5.05 -17.43 1.13
N ASP A 111 -5.99 -18.24 1.61
CA ASP A 111 -6.17 -19.61 1.16
C ASP A 111 -7.23 -19.74 0.07
N SER A 112 -8.13 -18.76 -0.03
CA SER A 112 -9.24 -18.78 -0.98
C SER A 112 -9.63 -17.37 -1.42
N TYR A 113 -10.58 -17.29 -2.37
CA TYR A 113 -11.17 -16.03 -2.79
C TYR A 113 -12.69 -16.14 -3.00
N ILE A 114 -13.38 -15.01 -2.93
CA ILE A 114 -14.78 -14.86 -3.35
C ILE A 114 -14.81 -13.89 -4.53
N PRO A 115 -15.32 -14.31 -5.70
CA PRO A 115 -15.48 -13.40 -6.83
C PRO A 115 -16.63 -12.42 -6.58
N ALA A 116 -16.48 -11.19 -7.03
CA ALA A 116 -17.54 -10.18 -7.01
C ALA A 116 -17.79 -9.66 -8.42
N ALA A 117 -19.00 -9.84 -8.92
CA ALA A 117 -19.38 -9.45 -10.28
C ALA A 117 -19.59 -7.93 -10.42
N THR A 118 -19.86 -7.23 -9.33
CA THR A 118 -20.08 -5.78 -9.32
C THR A 118 -19.36 -5.09 -8.17
N PRO A 119 -19.07 -3.78 -8.29
CA PRO A 119 -18.48 -3.04 -7.17
C PRO A 119 -19.36 -3.01 -5.91
N ASP A 120 -20.68 -2.99 -6.05
CA ASP A 120 -21.60 -3.03 -4.91
C ASP A 120 -21.55 -4.38 -4.19
N GLU A 121 -21.41 -5.47 -4.93
CA GLU A 121 -21.20 -6.80 -4.37
C GLU A 121 -19.83 -6.90 -3.69
N GLU A 122 -18.75 -6.42 -4.35
CA GLU A 122 -17.39 -6.43 -3.83
C GLU A 122 -17.33 -5.79 -2.44
N ILE A 123 -17.89 -4.58 -2.29
CA ILE A 123 -17.86 -3.90 -1.00
C ILE A 123 -18.81 -4.55 0.02
N ALA A 124 -19.95 -5.10 -0.39
CA ALA A 124 -20.90 -5.75 0.52
C ALA A 124 -20.34 -7.06 1.11
N LEU A 125 -19.59 -7.83 0.33
CA LEU A 125 -18.96 -9.07 0.75
C LEU A 125 -17.97 -8.90 1.91
N LEU A 126 -17.35 -7.73 2.06
CA LEU A 126 -16.43 -7.45 3.18
C LEU A 126 -17.09 -7.68 4.55
N ALA A 127 -18.39 -7.43 4.68
CA ALA A 127 -19.10 -7.60 5.95
C ALA A 127 -19.10 -9.06 6.46
N HIS A 128 -19.15 -10.01 5.54
CA HIS A 128 -19.43 -11.42 5.84
C HIS A 128 -18.24 -12.36 5.57
N THR A 129 -17.18 -11.85 4.92
CA THR A 129 -15.99 -12.64 4.58
C THR A 129 -14.97 -12.58 5.71
N ASP A 130 -14.33 -13.70 5.98
CA ASP A 130 -13.12 -13.74 6.81
C ASP A 130 -11.92 -13.28 5.95
N LEU A 131 -11.67 -11.97 5.96
CA LEU A 131 -10.65 -11.34 5.12
C LEU A 131 -9.21 -11.73 5.48
N ARG A 132 -9.01 -12.44 6.61
CA ARG A 132 -7.68 -12.97 6.93
C ARG A 132 -7.34 -14.21 6.12
N ASN A 133 -8.33 -15.01 5.76
CA ASN A 133 -8.14 -16.26 5.06
C ASN A 133 -8.69 -16.24 3.62
N THR A 134 -9.60 -15.31 3.32
CA THR A 134 -10.31 -15.27 2.03
C THR A 134 -10.32 -13.85 1.46
N ALA A 135 -9.81 -13.67 0.24
CA ALA A 135 -9.84 -12.38 -0.44
C ALA A 135 -11.15 -12.19 -1.22
N VAL A 136 -11.67 -10.97 -1.26
CA VAL A 136 -12.75 -10.59 -2.18
C VAL A 136 -12.13 -9.93 -3.40
N ILE A 137 -12.37 -10.50 -4.59
CA ILE A 137 -11.72 -10.06 -5.85
C ILE A 137 -12.78 -9.76 -6.89
N GLY A 138 -12.79 -8.52 -7.42
CA GLY A 138 -13.69 -8.10 -8.48
C GLY A 138 -13.35 -8.72 -9.86
N ASP A 139 -14.34 -8.80 -10.74
CA ASP A 139 -14.21 -9.36 -12.10
C ASP A 139 -13.22 -8.63 -12.99
N ASP A 140 -12.85 -7.40 -12.66
CA ASP A 140 -11.78 -6.65 -13.33
C ASP A 140 -10.37 -7.30 -13.12
N PHE A 141 -10.27 -8.27 -12.20
CA PHE A 141 -9.09 -9.09 -11.94
C PHE A 141 -9.36 -10.61 -12.07
N ALA A 142 -10.14 -11.01 -13.06
CA ALA A 142 -10.49 -12.42 -13.31
C ALA A 142 -9.25 -13.32 -13.45
N TRP A 143 -8.13 -12.82 -13.98
CA TRP A 143 -6.87 -13.55 -14.07
C TRP A 143 -6.33 -13.96 -12.68
N ALA A 144 -6.48 -13.11 -11.66
CA ALA A 144 -6.06 -13.43 -10.29
C ALA A 144 -7.00 -14.46 -9.67
N GLN A 145 -8.31 -14.36 -9.93
CA GLN A 145 -9.30 -15.36 -9.53
C GLN A 145 -8.94 -16.75 -10.13
N ASP A 146 -8.60 -16.80 -11.41
CA ASP A 146 -8.22 -18.05 -12.09
C ASP A 146 -6.92 -18.63 -11.52
N ALA A 147 -5.93 -17.79 -11.24
CA ALA A 147 -4.67 -18.23 -10.63
C ALA A 147 -4.89 -18.88 -9.25
N ILE A 148 -5.71 -18.26 -8.38
CA ILE A 148 -6.01 -18.81 -7.04
C ILE A 148 -6.83 -20.12 -7.17
N ARG A 149 -7.81 -20.18 -8.08
CA ARG A 149 -8.61 -21.37 -8.32
C ARG A 149 -7.77 -22.56 -8.79
N HIS A 150 -6.76 -22.34 -9.62
CA HIS A 150 -5.84 -23.40 -10.03
C HIS A 150 -5.08 -23.96 -8.84
N PHE A 151 -4.73 -23.13 -7.89
CA PHE A 151 -4.06 -23.54 -6.66
C PHE A 151 -4.98 -24.40 -5.76
N GLU A 152 -6.22 -23.97 -5.52
CA GLU A 152 -7.20 -24.73 -4.72
C GLU A 152 -7.38 -26.15 -5.25
N ASN A 153 -7.48 -26.30 -6.58
CA ASN A 153 -7.65 -27.60 -7.23
C ASN A 153 -6.37 -28.48 -7.24
N SER A 154 -5.20 -27.87 -7.13
CA SER A 154 -3.92 -28.60 -7.10
C SER A 154 -3.56 -29.12 -5.71
N SER A 155 -4.09 -28.50 -4.66
CA SER A 155 -3.81 -28.86 -3.26
C SER A 155 -4.51 -30.15 -2.82
N ASP A 156 -5.50 -30.64 -3.55
CA ASP A 156 -6.21 -31.91 -3.25
C ASP A 156 -5.39 -33.18 -3.50
N CYS A 157 -4.17 -33.08 -4.06
CA CYS A 157 -3.40 -34.25 -4.49
C CYS A 157 -2.16 -34.59 -3.64
N HIS A 158 -1.72 -33.77 -2.70
CA HIS A 158 -0.52 -34.09 -1.89
C HIS A 158 -0.68 -33.70 -0.43
N PHE A 159 -1.06 -34.69 0.38
CA PHE A 159 -0.81 -34.67 1.81
C PHE A 159 0.66 -35.03 2.08
N GLU A 160 1.59 -34.17 1.71
CA GLU A 160 2.95 -34.23 2.20
C GLU A 160 3.06 -33.25 3.39
N LEU A 161 3.75 -33.73 4.43
CA LEU A 161 4.06 -32.96 5.63
C LEU A 161 4.63 -31.60 5.24
N VAL A 162 3.84 -30.53 5.38
CA VAL A 162 4.31 -29.17 5.23
C VAL A 162 5.29 -28.89 6.36
N GLU A 163 6.59 -28.96 6.08
CA GLU A 163 7.64 -28.77 7.07
C GLU A 163 7.74 -27.32 7.57
N LYS A 164 7.24 -26.35 6.80
CA LYS A 164 7.34 -24.92 7.15
C LYS A 164 6.06 -24.16 6.80
N SER A 165 5.49 -23.48 7.78
CA SER A 165 4.35 -22.59 7.53
C SER A 165 4.74 -21.46 6.57
N PRO A 166 3.89 -21.10 5.60
CA PRO A 166 4.18 -20.00 4.67
C PRO A 166 4.33 -18.69 5.43
N THR A 167 5.34 -17.92 5.09
CA THR A 167 5.63 -16.63 5.72
C THR A 167 5.80 -15.54 4.68
N ILE A 168 5.29 -14.35 5.00
CA ILE A 168 5.56 -13.12 4.25
C ILE A 168 5.68 -11.97 5.26
N ALA A 169 6.69 -11.11 5.11
CA ALA A 169 6.93 -10.02 6.05
C ALA A 169 7.53 -8.80 5.35
N LEU A 170 7.09 -7.61 5.74
CA LEU A 170 7.68 -6.35 5.30
C LEU A 170 9.09 -6.20 5.90
N THR A 171 10.10 -6.01 5.06
CA THR A 171 11.50 -5.85 5.46
C THR A 171 12.03 -4.44 5.23
N HIS A 172 11.40 -3.68 4.32
CA HIS A 172 11.75 -2.30 4.06
C HIS A 172 10.51 -1.49 3.69
N TYR A 173 10.41 -0.28 4.26
CA TYR A 173 9.37 0.69 3.96
C TYR A 173 9.98 2.04 3.58
N ALA A 174 9.59 2.53 2.40
CA ALA A 174 9.77 3.90 1.98
C ALA A 174 8.52 4.36 1.20
N PRO A 175 8.23 5.66 1.08
CA PRO A 175 7.02 6.14 0.41
C PRO A 175 6.84 5.65 -1.02
N ASN A 176 7.93 5.34 -1.71
CA ASN A 176 7.95 4.90 -3.11
C ASN A 176 8.54 3.49 -3.29
N GLU A 177 8.86 2.78 -2.20
CA GLU A 177 9.44 1.44 -2.26
C GLU A 177 9.08 0.61 -1.04
N LEU A 178 8.58 -0.60 -1.29
CA LEU A 178 8.26 -1.60 -0.29
C LEU A 178 8.98 -2.89 -0.64
N ARG A 179 9.59 -3.54 0.36
CA ARG A 179 10.20 -4.86 0.18
C ARG A 179 9.63 -5.83 1.19
N TYR A 180 9.33 -7.02 0.72
CA TYR A 180 8.83 -8.10 1.54
C TYR A 180 9.69 -9.33 1.33
N SER A 181 10.08 -10.03 2.39
CA SER A 181 10.63 -11.38 2.30
C SER A 181 9.49 -12.38 2.34
N PHE A 182 9.61 -13.48 1.63
CA PHE A 182 8.63 -14.56 1.65
C PHE A 182 9.30 -15.94 1.61
N SER A 183 8.58 -16.92 2.14
CA SER A 183 8.90 -18.34 2.03
C SER A 183 7.59 -19.13 1.97
N THR A 184 7.37 -19.90 0.91
CA THR A 184 6.16 -20.70 0.72
C THR A 184 6.46 -21.90 -0.16
N ASP A 185 5.87 -23.05 0.16
CA ASP A 185 6.09 -24.30 -0.59
C ASP A 185 5.30 -24.35 -1.91
N THR A 186 4.25 -23.53 -2.00
CA THR A 186 3.34 -23.45 -3.16
C THR A 186 3.11 -22.00 -3.55
N GLU A 187 2.67 -21.77 -4.79
CA GLU A 187 2.23 -20.45 -5.20
C GLU A 187 0.99 -20.03 -4.40
N ARG A 188 0.99 -18.79 -3.86
CA ARG A 188 -0.10 -18.28 -3.02
C ARG A 188 -0.42 -16.84 -3.34
N ALA A 189 -1.68 -16.45 -3.12
CA ALA A 189 -2.08 -15.06 -3.12
C ALA A 189 -1.69 -14.40 -1.79
N ALA A 190 -0.98 -13.28 -1.87
CA ALA A 190 -0.70 -12.42 -0.73
C ALA A 190 -1.49 -11.11 -0.86
N ILE A 191 -2.09 -10.68 0.26
CA ILE A 191 -2.76 -9.39 0.39
C ILE A 191 -1.87 -8.48 1.23
N PHE A 192 -1.82 -7.22 0.85
CA PHE A 192 -1.02 -6.18 1.49
C PHE A 192 -1.95 -5.10 2.01
N SER A 193 -1.74 -4.63 3.24
CA SER A 193 -2.52 -3.51 3.79
C SER A 193 -2.21 -2.17 3.11
N GLU A 194 -1.73 -2.23 1.87
CA GLU A 194 -1.46 -1.09 1.01
C GLU A 194 -2.59 -0.84 0.03
N ILE A 195 -2.90 0.44 -0.18
CA ILE A 195 -3.96 0.83 -1.10
C ILE A 195 -3.55 0.52 -2.53
N TYR A 196 -4.41 -0.20 -3.26
CA TYR A 196 -4.23 -0.42 -4.69
C TYR A 196 -4.44 0.89 -5.45
N TYR A 197 -3.45 1.26 -6.25
CA TYR A 197 -3.53 2.35 -7.19
C TYR A 197 -3.09 1.86 -8.57
N PRO A 198 -3.93 1.98 -9.62
CA PRO A 198 -3.71 1.32 -10.91
C PRO A 198 -2.56 1.89 -11.73
N LYS A 199 -1.99 3.03 -11.32
CA LYS A 199 -0.95 3.73 -12.10
C LYS A 199 0.30 3.91 -11.27
N GLY A 200 1.42 3.44 -11.81
CA GLY A 200 2.75 3.72 -11.28
C GLY A 200 3.32 2.70 -10.31
N TRP A 201 2.54 1.89 -9.61
CA TRP A 201 3.07 0.79 -8.82
C TRP A 201 3.43 -0.40 -9.73
N LYS A 202 4.68 -0.84 -9.63
CA LYS A 202 5.23 -2.01 -10.31
C LYS A 202 5.80 -2.96 -9.27
N ALA A 203 5.83 -4.25 -9.60
CA ALA A 203 6.31 -5.27 -8.67
C ALA A 203 7.23 -6.29 -9.35
N TRP A 204 8.20 -6.80 -8.60
CA TRP A 204 9.17 -7.80 -9.06
C TRP A 204 9.41 -8.82 -7.95
N ILE A 205 9.58 -10.07 -8.35
CA ILE A 205 10.12 -11.12 -7.49
C ILE A 205 11.63 -11.19 -7.73
N GLU A 206 12.39 -11.16 -6.66
CA GLU A 206 13.83 -11.34 -6.65
C GLU A 206 14.22 -12.55 -5.80
N PRO A 207 15.32 -13.23 -6.09
CA PRO A 207 15.89 -14.21 -5.17
C PRO A 207 16.19 -13.61 -3.79
N GLU A 208 16.24 -14.44 -2.77
CA GLU A 208 16.59 -14.00 -1.42
C GLU A 208 17.93 -13.26 -1.39
N GLY A 209 17.96 -12.10 -0.76
CA GLY A 209 19.16 -11.25 -0.66
C GLY A 209 19.56 -10.53 -1.95
N ALA A 210 18.92 -10.82 -3.09
CA ALA A 210 19.19 -10.10 -4.33
C ALA A 210 18.39 -8.79 -4.40
N TYR A 211 19.01 -7.79 -4.98
CA TYR A 211 18.37 -6.52 -5.30
C TYR A 211 18.94 -6.01 -6.62
N GLY A 212 18.08 -5.67 -7.54
CA GLY A 212 18.46 -5.09 -8.83
C GLY A 212 19.03 -3.68 -8.66
N GLU A 213 19.07 -2.92 -9.71
CA GLU A 213 19.54 -1.53 -9.63
C GLU A 213 18.47 -0.53 -10.10
N VAL A 214 18.54 0.68 -9.59
CA VAL A 214 17.67 1.78 -10.03
C VAL A 214 18.45 2.67 -11.00
N ARG A 215 18.03 2.70 -12.27
CA ARG A 215 18.58 3.56 -13.31
C ARG A 215 17.51 4.49 -13.85
N ASN A 216 17.80 5.78 -13.89
CA ASN A 216 16.86 6.80 -14.40
C ASN A 216 15.47 6.74 -13.72
N GLY A 217 15.41 6.41 -12.43
CA GLY A 217 14.17 6.30 -11.68
C GLY A 217 13.40 4.99 -11.89
N HIS A 218 13.87 4.07 -12.72
CA HIS A 218 13.29 2.74 -12.92
C HIS A 218 14.12 1.65 -12.27
N TYR A 219 13.41 0.70 -11.70
CA TYR A 219 14.00 -0.52 -11.19
C TYR A 219 14.28 -1.50 -12.32
N HIS A 220 15.47 -2.00 -12.35
CA HIS A 220 15.92 -3.08 -13.23
C HIS A 220 16.21 -4.28 -12.33
N PRO A 221 15.44 -5.36 -12.44
CA PRO A 221 15.63 -6.54 -11.61
C PRO A 221 17.01 -7.15 -11.81
N SER A 222 17.45 -7.94 -10.86
CA SER A 222 18.64 -8.79 -11.00
C SER A 222 18.47 -9.77 -12.16
N GLY A 223 19.53 -10.47 -12.58
CA GLY A 223 19.46 -11.37 -13.73
C GLY A 223 18.44 -12.52 -13.58
N GLU A 224 18.02 -12.84 -12.35
CA GLU A 224 17.00 -13.85 -12.04
C GLU A 224 15.67 -13.20 -11.59
N GLY A 225 15.65 -11.89 -11.43
CA GLY A 225 14.45 -11.17 -11.04
C GLY A 225 13.42 -11.08 -12.16
N ARG A 226 12.14 -11.22 -11.84
CA ARG A 226 11.03 -11.19 -12.79
C ARG A 226 9.91 -10.25 -12.37
N PRO A 227 9.29 -9.51 -13.30
CA PRO A 227 8.11 -8.71 -12.98
C PRO A 227 6.92 -9.60 -12.66
N ILE A 228 6.05 -9.11 -11.77
CA ILE A 228 4.74 -9.69 -11.49
C ILE A 228 3.66 -8.62 -11.54
N GLU A 229 2.44 -9.03 -11.79
CA GLU A 229 1.29 -8.15 -11.80
C GLU A 229 0.68 -8.01 -10.40
N LEU A 230 0.18 -6.80 -10.10
CA LEU A 230 -0.57 -6.51 -8.90
C LEU A 230 -2.07 -6.50 -9.22
N PHE A 231 -2.88 -7.00 -8.31
CA PHE A 231 -4.33 -6.92 -8.41
C PHE A 231 -4.94 -6.17 -7.23
N ARG A 232 -6.22 -5.83 -7.33
CA ARG A 232 -7.00 -5.26 -6.23
C ARG A 232 -7.80 -6.37 -5.56
N ALA A 233 -7.73 -6.42 -4.24
CA ALA A 233 -8.55 -7.27 -3.39
C ALA A 233 -9.20 -6.46 -2.28
N ASP A 234 -10.21 -7.02 -1.64
CA ASP A 234 -10.86 -6.49 -0.44
C ASP A 234 -11.26 -5.03 -0.62
N TRP A 235 -11.90 -4.73 -1.76
CA TRP A 235 -12.34 -3.41 -2.18
C TRP A 235 -11.21 -2.47 -2.62
N MET A 236 -10.09 -2.42 -1.89
CA MET A 236 -9.06 -1.44 -2.20
C MET A 236 -7.63 -1.84 -1.84
N LEU A 237 -7.42 -3.03 -1.32
CA LEU A 237 -6.09 -3.48 -0.95
C LEU A 237 -5.32 -3.99 -2.17
N ARG A 238 -4.02 -4.02 -2.06
CA ARG A 238 -3.11 -4.55 -3.08
C ARG A 238 -2.93 -6.05 -2.87
N GLY A 239 -2.95 -6.81 -3.94
CA GLY A 239 -2.66 -8.24 -3.94
C GLY A 239 -1.60 -8.59 -4.98
N ALA A 240 -0.93 -9.71 -4.78
CA ALA A 240 0.01 -10.30 -5.74
C ALA A 240 0.03 -11.83 -5.60
N MET A 241 0.28 -12.52 -6.72
CA MET A 241 0.58 -13.96 -6.70
C MET A 241 2.06 -14.15 -6.38
N ILE A 242 2.35 -14.81 -5.27
CA ILE A 242 3.70 -15.08 -4.79
C ILE A 242 4.08 -16.52 -5.21
N PRO A 243 5.17 -16.70 -5.96
CA PRO A 243 5.60 -18.02 -6.40
C PRO A 243 6.07 -18.89 -5.23
N SER A 244 6.10 -20.21 -5.43
CA SER A 244 6.76 -21.14 -4.50
C SER A 244 8.25 -20.82 -4.37
N GLY A 245 8.82 -21.10 -3.21
CA GLY A 245 10.22 -20.88 -2.87
C GLY A 245 10.43 -19.80 -1.84
N GLU A 246 11.67 -19.37 -1.73
CA GLU A 246 12.10 -18.25 -0.89
C GLU A 246 12.57 -17.09 -1.76
N GLY A 247 12.28 -15.86 -1.35
CA GLY A 247 12.66 -14.69 -2.13
C GLY A 247 12.20 -13.38 -1.53
N GLN A 248 12.30 -12.34 -2.36
CA GLN A 248 11.83 -11.01 -2.03
C GLN A 248 10.83 -10.51 -3.08
N LEU A 249 9.78 -9.89 -2.60
CA LEU A 249 8.89 -9.07 -3.43
C LEU A 249 9.28 -7.60 -3.25
N ILE A 250 9.57 -6.95 -4.37
CA ILE A 250 9.90 -5.51 -4.41
C ILE A 250 8.77 -4.81 -5.12
N MET A 251 8.15 -3.83 -4.46
CA MET A 251 7.15 -2.95 -5.05
C MET A 251 7.71 -1.54 -5.11
N ARG A 252 7.62 -0.89 -6.28
CA ARG A 252 8.07 0.51 -6.45
C ARG A 252 7.02 1.35 -7.15
N PHE A 253 6.95 2.60 -6.74
CA PHE A 253 6.12 3.61 -7.40
C PHE A 253 6.92 4.32 -8.48
N GLU A 254 6.65 3.99 -9.73
CA GLU A 254 7.35 4.47 -10.92
C GLU A 254 6.35 4.95 -11.99
N PRO A 255 5.66 6.06 -11.76
CA PRO A 255 4.66 6.55 -12.71
C PRO A 255 5.33 7.12 -13.97
N ASP A 256 4.94 6.61 -15.14
CA ASP A 256 5.49 7.04 -16.44
C ASP A 256 5.21 8.53 -16.71
N SER A 257 4.14 9.09 -16.16
CA SER A 257 3.81 10.51 -16.26
C SER A 257 4.86 11.43 -15.62
N TYR A 258 5.51 10.98 -14.55
CA TYR A 258 6.58 11.76 -13.91
C TYR A 258 7.78 11.92 -14.83
N GLN A 259 8.20 10.86 -15.51
CA GLN A 259 9.33 10.91 -16.46
C GLN A 259 9.02 11.74 -17.70
N LEU A 260 7.81 11.62 -18.22
CA LEU A 260 7.38 12.47 -19.33
C LEU A 260 7.46 13.95 -18.93
N GLY A 261 6.96 14.30 -17.75
CA GLY A 261 7.05 15.67 -17.20
C GLY A 261 8.49 16.15 -17.03
N GLU A 262 9.36 15.30 -16.48
CA GLU A 262 10.78 15.62 -16.29
C GLU A 262 11.51 15.83 -17.63
N ASN A 263 11.26 14.97 -18.62
CA ASN A 263 11.85 15.10 -19.95
C ASN A 263 11.39 16.38 -20.66
N ILE A 264 10.10 16.73 -20.57
CA ILE A 264 9.57 17.99 -21.11
C ILE A 264 10.22 19.18 -20.41
N SER A 265 10.34 19.15 -19.08
CA SER A 265 10.98 20.21 -18.31
C SER A 265 12.45 20.38 -18.66
N ARG A 266 13.20 19.29 -18.80
CA ARG A 266 14.60 19.31 -19.24
C ARG A 266 14.75 19.89 -20.64
N ALA A 267 13.94 19.43 -21.59
CA ALA A 267 13.96 19.94 -22.96
C ALA A 267 13.65 21.44 -23.04
N SER A 268 12.63 21.88 -22.29
CA SER A 268 12.24 23.30 -22.21
C SER A 268 13.34 24.16 -21.59
N SER A 269 13.99 23.68 -20.53
CA SER A 269 15.11 24.37 -19.88
C SER A 269 16.32 24.52 -20.81
N ILE A 270 16.66 23.46 -21.54
CA ILE A 270 17.74 23.49 -22.53
C ILE A 270 17.42 24.49 -23.64
N ALA A 271 16.21 24.47 -24.19
CA ALA A 271 15.78 25.41 -25.23
C ALA A 271 15.85 26.86 -24.74
N LEU A 272 15.46 27.14 -23.53
CA LEU A 272 15.51 28.47 -22.93
C LEU A 272 16.95 28.97 -22.73
N ILE A 273 17.85 28.11 -22.28
CA ILE A 273 19.28 28.41 -22.13
C ILE A 273 19.89 28.72 -23.53
N LEU A 274 19.57 27.93 -24.55
CA LEU A 274 20.06 28.15 -25.89
C LEU A 274 19.57 29.47 -26.49
N LEU A 275 18.30 29.84 -26.25
CA LEU A 275 17.75 31.14 -26.65
C LEU A 275 18.44 32.31 -25.94
N LEU A 276 18.72 32.20 -24.67
CA LEU A 276 19.44 33.22 -23.89
C LEU A 276 20.89 33.39 -24.42
N LEU A 277 21.58 32.27 -24.62
CA LEU A 277 22.95 32.31 -25.16
C LEU A 277 22.97 32.86 -26.59
N GLY A 278 22.02 32.48 -27.42
CA GLY A 278 21.87 32.99 -28.79
C GLY A 278 21.60 34.49 -28.84
N SER A 279 20.71 34.98 -27.96
CA SER A 279 20.42 36.42 -27.85
C SER A 279 21.62 37.23 -27.35
N ALA A 280 22.35 36.72 -26.37
CA ALA A 280 23.55 37.35 -25.84
C ALA A 280 24.67 37.42 -26.92
N ALA A 281 24.87 36.31 -27.64
CA ALA A 281 25.84 36.28 -28.75
C ALA A 281 25.43 37.25 -29.87
N GLY A 282 24.13 37.32 -30.20
CA GLY A 282 23.61 38.29 -31.18
C GLY A 282 23.87 39.75 -30.76
N MET A 283 23.64 40.10 -29.52
CA MET A 283 23.93 41.45 -29.00
C MET A 283 25.43 41.80 -29.07
N ILE A 284 26.31 40.85 -28.74
CA ILE A 284 27.76 41.07 -28.80
C ILE A 284 28.22 41.26 -30.25
N LEU A 285 27.66 40.48 -31.17
CA LEU A 285 28.02 40.57 -32.60
C LEU A 285 27.53 41.88 -33.27
N THR A 286 26.31 42.33 -32.90
CA THR A 286 25.78 43.62 -33.41
C THR A 286 26.53 44.81 -32.84
N GLY A 287 26.82 44.83 -31.54
CA GLY A 287 27.62 45.89 -30.90
C GLY A 287 29.06 45.98 -31.44
N ARG A 288 29.67 44.82 -31.82
CA ARG A 288 30.98 44.82 -32.49
C ARG A 288 30.94 45.35 -33.93
N ARG A 289 29.81 45.25 -34.67
CA ARG A 289 29.64 45.80 -35.99
C ARG A 289 29.46 47.32 -35.99
N GLU A 290 28.72 47.84 -35.02
CA GLU A 290 28.53 49.30 -34.87
C GLU A 290 29.83 50.00 -34.46
N GLY A 291 30.64 49.41 -33.58
CA GLY A 291 31.94 49.97 -33.18
C GLY A 291 33.05 49.88 -34.23
N LYS A 292 32.83 49.18 -35.39
CA LYS A 292 33.76 49.18 -36.54
C LYS A 292 33.40 50.21 -37.62
N ASN A 293 32.19 50.75 -37.58
CA ASN A 293 31.67 51.70 -38.54
C ASN A 293 31.64 53.16 -38.02
N ALA A 294 32.07 53.38 -36.78
CA ALA A 294 32.34 54.68 -36.14
C ALA A 294 33.85 54.88 -36.08
#